data_5fa24d150e823d0d687698c79c259c04
#
_entry.id   5fa24d150e823d0d687698c79c259c04
#
_cell.length_a   1.000
_cell.length_b   1.000
_cell.length_c   1.000
_cell.angle_alpha   90.00
_cell.angle_beta   90.00
_cell.angle_gamma   90.00
#
_symmetry.space_group_name_H-M   'P 1'
#
loop_
_entity.id
_entity.type
_entity.pdbx_description
1 polymer ?
#
loop_
_entity_poly.entity_id
_entity_poly.type
_entity_poly.pdbx_seq_one_letter_code
_entity_poly.pdbx_strand_id
1 'polypeptide(L)'
;LSHGMHYASCVFEGERVYDGSIFKLEEHTSRFFYSAKRMGFEIPYSEDEINNASKKIIATQKVENGYVRPVAWRGSEMMAISAQQTKIHVAIATWEWGSYFDPKLKIEGIRLNISNWRRPAPNTIPWDTKASGLYMICTLSKHEAEKQGYTDSLMLDHEGNVAEATGANIFFKDKNGEIHTPIPDSFLDGITRRTVIGIAKSKNIKVHERKINPSELSSFVGCFLTGTAAEVTPVSCIAEHQFKVCNTIIDLNESYQTLVRKKKAA
;
A
#
# COMPACT_ATOMS: atom_id res chain seq x y z
N LEU A 1 0.23 -25.80 -10.71
CA LEU A 1 -1.13 -25.47 -11.16
C LEU A 1 -2.00 -25.18 -9.94
N SER A 2 -2.46 -23.96 -9.74
CA SER A 2 -3.39 -23.63 -8.66
C SER A 2 -4.48 -22.70 -9.18
N HIS A 3 -5.65 -22.76 -8.60
CA HIS A 3 -6.75 -21.85 -8.92
C HIS A 3 -6.34 -20.38 -8.65
N GLY A 4 -5.54 -20.15 -7.61
CA GLY A 4 -4.96 -18.83 -7.32
C GLY A 4 -4.13 -18.28 -8.48
N MET A 5 -3.33 -19.11 -9.17
CA MET A 5 -2.53 -18.70 -10.31
C MET A 5 -3.38 -18.41 -11.56
N HIS A 6 -4.42 -19.23 -11.83
CA HIS A 6 -5.22 -19.11 -13.06
C HIS A 6 -6.33 -18.07 -12.95
N TYR A 7 -6.94 -17.93 -11.77
CA TYR A 7 -8.13 -17.10 -11.55
C TYR A 7 -7.92 -16.02 -10.48
N ALA A 8 -6.67 -15.77 -10.08
CA ALA A 8 -6.31 -14.78 -9.07
C ALA A 8 -7.03 -14.93 -7.71
N SER A 9 -7.47 -16.16 -7.35
CA SER A 9 -8.06 -16.47 -6.05
C SER A 9 -6.98 -16.52 -4.97
N CYS A 10 -6.39 -15.36 -4.71
CA CYS A 10 -5.23 -15.18 -3.85
C CYS A 10 -5.31 -13.81 -3.18
N VAL A 11 -4.95 -13.77 -1.89
CA VAL A 11 -4.76 -12.54 -1.11
C VAL A 11 -3.37 -12.53 -0.52
N PHE A 12 -2.82 -11.36 -0.27
CA PHE A 12 -1.51 -11.24 0.34
C PHE A 12 -1.44 -10.03 1.27
N GLU A 13 -0.42 -10.03 2.13
CA GLU A 13 -0.02 -8.86 2.88
C GLU A 13 1.41 -8.44 2.58
N GLY A 14 1.73 -7.26 2.99
CA GLY A 14 3.08 -6.72 2.92
C GLY A 14 3.37 -5.93 4.19
N GLU A 15 4.37 -6.38 4.94
CA GLU A 15 4.70 -5.88 6.27
C GLU A 15 6.17 -5.50 6.33
N ARG A 16 6.49 -4.38 6.96
CA ARG A 16 7.89 -3.97 7.15
C ARG A 16 8.39 -4.42 8.51
N VAL A 17 9.62 -4.92 8.49
CA VAL A 17 10.41 -5.19 9.68
C VAL A 17 11.35 -4.01 9.91
N TYR A 18 11.31 -3.46 11.11
CA TYR A 18 12.21 -2.42 11.59
C TYR A 18 12.86 -2.89 12.89
N ASP A 19 14.18 -2.94 12.91
CA ASP A 19 14.97 -3.34 14.09
C ASP A 19 14.48 -4.66 14.71
N GLY A 20 14.22 -5.67 13.85
CA GLY A 20 13.75 -6.99 14.25
C GLY A 20 12.26 -7.06 14.67
N SER A 21 11.48 -6.01 14.47
CA SER A 21 10.05 -5.96 14.83
C SER A 21 9.17 -5.66 13.62
N ILE A 22 8.07 -6.39 13.46
CA ILE A 22 7.09 -6.14 12.41
C ILE A 22 6.19 -5.00 12.86
N PHE A 23 6.13 -3.92 12.07
CA PHE A 23 5.30 -2.78 12.38
C PHE A 23 3.82 -3.07 12.10
N LYS A 24 2.96 -2.89 13.12
CA LYS A 24 1.50 -3.08 13.05
C LYS A 24 1.09 -4.47 12.54
N LEU A 25 1.79 -5.51 12.98
CA LEU A 25 1.55 -6.89 12.58
C LEU A 25 0.08 -7.28 12.72
N GLU A 26 -0.53 -7.01 13.86
CA GLU A 26 -1.91 -7.40 14.16
C GLU A 26 -2.92 -6.74 13.18
N GLU A 27 -2.71 -5.46 12.82
CA GLU A 27 -3.54 -4.76 11.82
C GLU A 27 -3.37 -5.36 10.41
N HIS A 28 -2.16 -5.77 10.04
CA HIS A 28 -1.88 -6.43 8.77
C HIS A 28 -2.53 -7.80 8.72
N THR A 29 -2.38 -8.61 9.76
CA THR A 29 -2.99 -9.93 9.84
C THR A 29 -4.51 -9.85 9.78
N SER A 30 -5.12 -8.96 10.54
CA SER A 30 -6.59 -8.76 10.50
C SER A 30 -7.08 -8.40 9.09
N ARG A 31 -6.35 -7.53 8.35
CA ARG A 31 -6.67 -7.20 6.96
C ARG A 31 -6.44 -8.39 6.01
N PHE A 32 -5.47 -9.24 6.27
CA PHE A 32 -5.24 -10.47 5.50
C PHE A 32 -6.45 -11.41 5.59
N PHE A 33 -6.97 -11.63 6.80
CA PHE A 33 -8.18 -12.43 7.05
C PHE A 33 -9.43 -11.77 6.45
N TYR A 34 -9.58 -10.46 6.61
CA TYR A 34 -10.64 -9.71 5.97
C TYR A 34 -10.63 -9.90 4.45
N SER A 35 -9.46 -9.77 3.81
CA SER A 35 -9.31 -9.93 2.36
C SER A 35 -9.70 -11.34 1.91
N ALA A 36 -9.28 -12.39 2.64
CA ALA A 36 -9.64 -13.77 2.34
C ALA A 36 -11.15 -14.00 2.43
N LYS A 37 -11.78 -13.52 3.48
CA LYS A 37 -13.24 -13.62 3.69
C LYS A 37 -14.00 -12.91 2.57
N ARG A 38 -13.58 -11.72 2.16
CA ARG A 38 -14.17 -10.96 1.04
C ARG A 38 -13.99 -11.68 -0.31
N MET A 39 -12.91 -12.47 -0.46
CA MET A 39 -12.65 -13.32 -1.63
C MET A 39 -13.34 -14.68 -1.53
N GLY A 40 -14.20 -14.88 -0.53
CA GLY A 40 -15.04 -16.08 -0.38
C GLY A 40 -14.27 -17.33 0.08
N PHE A 41 -13.17 -17.19 0.85
CA PHE A 41 -12.50 -18.32 1.47
C PHE A 41 -11.98 -17.97 2.87
N GLU A 42 -11.76 -18.99 3.66
CA GLU A 42 -11.25 -18.89 5.02
C GLU A 42 -9.81 -19.39 5.09
N ILE A 43 -8.96 -18.66 5.80
CA ILE A 43 -7.59 -19.08 6.11
C ILE A 43 -7.66 -20.17 7.20
N PRO A 44 -7.06 -21.38 6.99
CA PRO A 44 -7.21 -22.51 7.91
C PRO A 44 -6.29 -22.42 9.16
N TYR A 45 -6.02 -21.22 9.61
CA TYR A 45 -5.22 -20.87 10.78
C TYR A 45 -5.87 -19.70 11.50
N SER A 46 -5.55 -19.50 12.78
CA SER A 46 -5.93 -18.31 13.54
C SER A 46 -5.01 -17.12 13.23
N GLU A 47 -5.46 -15.91 13.54
CA GLU A 47 -4.62 -14.70 13.44
C GLU A 47 -3.36 -14.82 14.32
N ASP A 48 -3.47 -15.41 15.51
CA ASP A 48 -2.34 -15.64 16.41
C ASP A 48 -1.31 -16.61 15.83
N GLU A 49 -1.74 -17.67 15.16
CA GLU A 49 -0.83 -18.60 14.48
C GLU A 49 -0.05 -17.90 13.36
N ILE A 50 -0.72 -17.07 12.54
CA ILE A 50 -0.07 -16.27 11.49
C ILE A 50 0.90 -15.26 12.10
N ASN A 51 0.50 -14.55 13.15
CA ASN A 51 1.34 -13.59 13.87
C ASN A 51 2.59 -14.26 14.44
N ASN A 52 2.44 -15.41 15.08
CA ASN A 52 3.56 -16.16 15.67
C ASN A 52 4.49 -16.74 14.59
N ALA A 53 3.94 -17.24 13.48
CA ALA A 53 4.72 -17.71 12.34
C ALA A 53 5.53 -16.56 11.69
N SER A 54 4.93 -15.38 11.53
CA SER A 54 5.61 -14.19 11.02
C SER A 54 6.75 -13.72 11.93
N LYS A 55 6.53 -13.68 13.25
CA LYS A 55 7.59 -13.38 14.22
C LYS A 55 8.70 -14.43 14.21
N LYS A 56 8.33 -15.71 14.14
CA LYS A 56 9.29 -16.84 14.14
C LYS A 56 10.19 -16.80 12.89
N ILE A 57 9.63 -16.55 11.70
CA ILE A 57 10.42 -16.56 10.46
C ILE A 57 11.44 -15.43 10.42
N ILE A 58 11.10 -14.20 10.85
CA ILE A 58 12.07 -13.10 10.92
C ILE A 58 13.17 -13.37 11.93
N ALA A 59 12.84 -13.95 13.10
CA ALA A 59 13.82 -14.32 14.12
C ALA A 59 14.77 -15.42 13.62
N THR A 60 14.23 -16.46 12.95
CA THR A 60 15.02 -17.58 12.42
C THR A 60 15.98 -17.12 11.34
N GLN A 61 15.55 -16.23 10.46
CA GLN A 61 16.36 -15.68 9.36
C GLN A 61 17.17 -14.44 9.78
N LYS A 62 17.04 -13.99 11.03
CA LYS A 62 17.74 -12.82 11.59
C LYS A 62 17.53 -11.54 10.78
N VAL A 63 16.29 -11.35 10.32
CA VAL A 63 15.93 -10.15 9.53
C VAL A 63 15.72 -8.97 10.47
N GLU A 64 16.64 -8.02 10.44
CA GLU A 64 16.58 -6.79 11.23
C GLU A 64 15.77 -5.69 10.53
N ASN A 65 16.02 -5.48 9.25
CA ASN A 65 15.28 -4.53 8.42
C ASN A 65 14.90 -5.23 7.12
N GLY A 66 13.60 -5.45 6.94
CA GLY A 66 13.15 -6.29 5.85
C GLY A 66 11.66 -6.23 5.58
N TYR A 67 11.18 -7.25 4.93
CA TYR A 67 9.80 -7.37 4.51
C TYR A 67 9.25 -8.76 4.81
N VAL A 68 7.99 -8.83 5.21
CA VAL A 68 7.24 -10.08 5.38
C VAL A 68 6.07 -10.08 4.41
N ARG A 69 5.88 -11.20 3.73
CA ARG A 69 4.86 -11.43 2.72
C ARG A 69 4.03 -12.66 3.07
N PRO A 70 2.99 -12.55 3.90
CA PRO A 70 1.95 -13.56 3.97
C PRO A 70 1.16 -13.62 2.66
N VAL A 71 0.84 -14.83 2.22
CA VAL A 71 0.01 -15.08 1.03
C VAL A 71 -0.90 -16.28 1.29
N ALA A 72 -2.18 -16.18 0.91
CA ALA A 72 -3.13 -17.28 0.95
C ALA A 72 -3.83 -17.43 -0.39
N TRP A 73 -3.98 -18.67 -0.87
CA TRP A 73 -4.55 -18.94 -2.19
C TRP A 73 -5.29 -20.27 -2.24
N ARG A 74 -6.22 -20.37 -3.18
CA ARG A 74 -6.91 -21.62 -3.51
C ARG A 74 -5.99 -22.55 -4.27
N GLY A 75 -5.96 -23.83 -3.88
CA GLY A 75 -5.14 -24.89 -4.43
C GLY A 75 -5.51 -25.33 -5.85
N SER A 76 -5.16 -26.55 -6.19
CA SER A 76 -5.23 -27.13 -7.55
C SER A 76 -6.30 -28.23 -7.69
N GLU A 77 -7.11 -28.47 -6.67
CA GLU A 77 -8.10 -29.55 -6.66
C GLU A 77 -9.25 -29.30 -7.65
N MET A 78 -9.49 -28.04 -7.99
CA MET A 78 -10.48 -27.63 -8.99
C MET A 78 -9.89 -26.57 -9.90
N MET A 79 -10.08 -26.72 -11.21
CA MET A 79 -9.55 -25.82 -12.26
C MET A 79 -10.66 -25.24 -13.16
N ALA A 80 -11.82 -24.98 -12.58
CA ALA A 80 -12.96 -24.29 -13.21
C ALA A 80 -13.27 -23.01 -12.43
N ILE A 81 -14.24 -22.22 -12.89
CA ILE A 81 -14.69 -20.99 -12.18
C ILE A 81 -15.11 -21.31 -10.74
N SER A 82 -15.85 -22.42 -10.55
CA SER A 82 -16.17 -22.91 -9.20
C SER A 82 -14.94 -23.51 -8.54
N ALA A 83 -14.64 -23.07 -7.32
CA ALA A 83 -13.46 -23.47 -6.54
C ALA A 83 -13.81 -23.78 -5.07
N GLN A 84 -15.05 -24.14 -4.80
CA GLN A 84 -15.57 -24.33 -3.43
C GLN A 84 -14.86 -25.47 -2.66
N GLN A 85 -14.37 -26.48 -3.36
CA GLN A 85 -13.72 -27.65 -2.76
C GLN A 85 -12.20 -27.58 -2.79
N THR A 86 -11.62 -26.45 -3.17
CA THR A 86 -10.15 -26.28 -3.14
C THR A 86 -9.66 -26.14 -1.71
N LYS A 87 -8.50 -26.73 -1.42
CA LYS A 87 -7.76 -26.45 -0.19
C LYS A 87 -7.20 -25.02 -0.23
N ILE A 88 -7.13 -24.39 0.92
CA ILE A 88 -6.48 -23.09 1.08
C ILE A 88 -5.06 -23.32 1.55
N HIS A 89 -4.13 -22.79 0.80
CA HIS A 89 -2.70 -22.81 1.11
C HIS A 89 -2.28 -21.46 1.66
N VAL A 90 -1.33 -21.46 2.60
CA VAL A 90 -0.72 -20.27 3.18
C VAL A 90 0.80 -20.41 3.13
N ALA A 91 1.47 -19.34 2.75
CA ALA A 91 2.91 -19.21 2.87
C ALA A 91 3.28 -17.85 3.46
N ILE A 92 4.37 -17.80 4.20
CA ILE A 92 4.94 -16.56 4.73
C ILE A 92 6.39 -16.52 4.26
N ALA A 93 6.72 -15.54 3.43
CA ALA A 93 8.09 -15.29 2.99
C ALA A 93 8.65 -14.06 3.70
N THR A 94 9.96 -14.04 3.95
CA THR A 94 10.65 -12.86 4.46
C THR A 94 12.01 -12.72 3.79
N TRP A 95 12.45 -11.47 3.67
CA TRP A 95 13.78 -11.14 3.13
C TRP A 95 14.24 -9.80 3.67
N GLU A 96 15.55 -9.60 3.71
CA GLU A 96 16.12 -8.29 3.95
C GLU A 96 15.72 -7.35 2.81
N TRP A 97 15.27 -6.17 3.17
CA TRP A 97 14.87 -5.17 2.19
C TRP A 97 15.18 -3.77 2.68
N GLY A 98 16.01 -3.08 1.96
CA GLY A 98 16.35 -1.68 2.18
C GLY A 98 15.23 -0.72 1.80
N SER A 99 15.59 0.42 1.25
CA SER A 99 14.62 1.40 0.75
C SER A 99 13.96 0.89 -0.53
N TYR A 100 12.63 1.04 -0.65
CA TYR A 100 11.89 0.72 -1.87
C TYR A 100 12.26 1.64 -3.04
N PHE A 101 12.41 2.93 -2.75
CA PHE A 101 12.94 3.90 -3.71
C PHE A 101 14.39 4.22 -3.39
N ASP A 102 15.14 4.66 -4.41
CA ASP A 102 16.49 5.19 -4.22
C ASP A 102 16.47 6.28 -3.13
N PRO A 103 17.41 6.25 -2.15
CA PRO A 103 17.49 7.27 -1.10
C PRO A 103 17.55 8.70 -1.63
N LYS A 104 18.15 8.94 -2.80
CA LYS A 104 18.17 10.24 -3.46
C LYS A 104 16.77 10.71 -3.83
N LEU A 105 15.91 9.80 -4.34
CA LEU A 105 14.53 10.11 -4.69
C LEU A 105 13.66 10.40 -3.46
N LYS A 106 14.03 9.91 -2.28
CA LYS A 106 13.35 10.29 -1.03
C LYS A 106 13.60 11.75 -0.63
N ILE A 107 14.68 12.34 -1.14
CA ILE A 107 15.03 13.75 -0.91
C ILE A 107 14.49 14.64 -2.03
N GLU A 108 14.70 14.24 -3.28
CA GLU A 108 14.32 15.03 -4.46
C GLU A 108 12.84 14.88 -4.83
N GLY A 109 12.18 13.83 -4.36
CA GLY A 109 10.83 13.44 -4.73
C GLY A 109 10.79 12.59 -6.00
N ILE A 110 9.87 11.62 -6.02
CA ILE A 110 9.63 10.76 -7.18
C ILE A 110 8.74 11.49 -8.21
N ARG A 111 8.78 11.00 -9.45
CA ARG A 111 7.99 11.54 -10.56
C ARG A 111 6.91 10.53 -10.96
N LEU A 112 5.67 10.99 -11.13
CA LEU A 112 4.54 10.18 -11.56
C LEU A 112 4.03 10.65 -12.93
N ASN A 113 3.63 9.71 -13.80
CA ASN A 113 2.71 10.01 -14.89
C ASN A 113 1.25 9.85 -14.41
N ILE A 114 0.28 10.06 -15.28
CA ILE A 114 -1.12 9.68 -15.04
C ILE A 114 -1.40 8.40 -15.83
N SER A 115 -1.88 7.36 -15.14
CA SER A 115 -2.17 6.05 -15.73
C SER A 115 -3.36 6.11 -16.69
N ASN A 116 -3.29 5.35 -17.78
CA ASN A 116 -4.42 5.04 -18.64
C ASN A 116 -5.42 4.06 -17.98
N TRP A 117 -4.95 3.26 -17.01
CA TRP A 117 -5.77 2.33 -16.25
C TRP A 117 -6.36 3.00 -15.02
N ARG A 118 -7.63 2.72 -14.73
CA ARG A 118 -8.35 3.27 -13.59
C ARG A 118 -8.56 2.24 -12.51
N ARG A 119 -8.68 2.69 -11.25
CA ARG A 119 -9.16 1.84 -10.17
C ARG A 119 -10.61 1.44 -10.45
N PRO A 120 -10.99 0.18 -10.15
CA PRO A 120 -12.30 -0.36 -10.49
C PRO A 120 -13.42 0.31 -9.69
N ALA A 121 -14.61 0.32 -10.25
CA ALA A 121 -15.81 0.74 -9.53
C ALA A 121 -16.11 -0.22 -8.37
N PRO A 122 -16.71 0.26 -7.26
CA PRO A 122 -16.94 -0.55 -6.05
C PRO A 122 -17.71 -1.83 -6.27
N ASN A 123 -18.59 -1.88 -7.25
CA ASN A 123 -19.45 -3.05 -7.53
C ASN A 123 -18.86 -4.01 -8.58
N THR A 124 -17.67 -3.79 -9.07
CA THR A 124 -17.04 -4.61 -10.13
C THR A 124 -16.08 -5.65 -9.61
N ILE A 125 -15.49 -5.43 -8.44
CA ILE A 125 -14.48 -6.29 -7.83
C ILE A 125 -14.41 -5.95 -6.33
N PRO A 126 -13.95 -6.86 -5.45
CA PRO A 126 -13.74 -6.56 -4.02
C PRO A 126 -12.55 -5.59 -3.82
N TRP A 127 -12.74 -4.33 -4.16
CA TRP A 127 -11.74 -3.26 -4.23
C TRP A 127 -11.08 -2.93 -2.90
N ASP A 128 -11.77 -3.20 -1.80
CA ASP A 128 -11.37 -2.96 -0.42
C ASP A 128 -10.43 -4.05 0.15
N THR A 129 -10.00 -4.98 -0.70
CA THR A 129 -9.15 -6.11 -0.33
C THR A 129 -7.74 -5.98 -0.88
N LYS A 130 -6.83 -6.78 -0.32
CA LYS A 130 -5.49 -6.96 -0.86
C LYS A 130 -5.43 -8.24 -1.72
N ALA A 131 -6.38 -8.37 -2.65
CA ALA A 131 -6.48 -9.47 -3.60
C ALA A 131 -5.50 -9.28 -4.77
N SER A 132 -4.84 -10.37 -5.17
CA SER A 132 -3.80 -10.35 -6.24
C SER A 132 -4.33 -9.84 -7.58
N GLY A 133 -5.59 -10.13 -7.91
CA GLY A 133 -6.21 -9.70 -9.17
C GLY A 133 -6.33 -8.18 -9.33
N LEU A 134 -6.33 -7.43 -8.22
CA LEU A 134 -6.34 -5.96 -8.24
C LEU A 134 -5.01 -5.33 -8.67
N TYR A 135 -3.91 -6.11 -8.66
CA TYR A 135 -2.56 -5.61 -8.93
C TYR A 135 -2.13 -5.72 -10.39
N MET A 136 -2.91 -6.38 -11.24
CA MET A 136 -2.62 -6.46 -12.67
C MET A 136 -2.55 -5.07 -13.30
N ILE A 137 -3.57 -4.24 -13.08
CA ILE A 137 -3.60 -2.86 -13.61
C ILE A 137 -2.51 -1.97 -12.99
N CYS A 138 -2.13 -2.24 -11.73
CA CYS A 138 -1.02 -1.55 -11.07
C CYS A 138 0.31 -1.87 -11.76
N THR A 139 0.56 -3.15 -12.08
CA THR A 139 1.76 -3.60 -12.81
C THR A 139 1.82 -2.96 -14.21
N LEU A 140 0.71 -2.97 -14.95
CA LEU A 140 0.64 -2.36 -16.28
C LEU A 140 0.93 -0.86 -16.22
N SER A 141 0.33 -0.15 -15.25
CA SER A 141 0.54 1.29 -15.04
C SER A 141 2.00 1.59 -14.68
N LYS A 142 2.58 0.80 -13.79
CA LYS A 142 3.98 0.95 -13.36
C LYS A 142 4.94 0.76 -14.53
N HIS A 143 4.79 -0.31 -15.31
CA HIS A 143 5.63 -0.57 -16.48
C HIS A 143 5.54 0.54 -17.53
N GLU A 144 4.34 1.08 -17.75
CA GLU A 144 4.16 2.20 -18.69
C GLU A 144 4.83 3.48 -18.17
N ALA A 145 4.69 3.79 -16.89
CA ALA A 145 5.38 4.91 -16.26
C ALA A 145 6.91 4.80 -16.42
N GLU A 146 7.48 3.62 -16.14
CA GLU A 146 8.92 3.37 -16.27
C GLU A 146 9.41 3.53 -17.71
N LYS A 147 8.66 3.05 -18.71
CA LYS A 147 8.98 3.28 -20.14
C LYS A 147 9.02 4.76 -20.51
N GLN A 148 8.21 5.58 -19.85
CA GLN A 148 8.14 7.04 -20.07
C GLN A 148 9.15 7.81 -19.19
N GLY A 149 9.99 7.14 -18.40
CA GLY A 149 10.99 7.76 -17.53
C GLY A 149 10.43 8.32 -16.22
N TYR A 150 9.22 7.89 -15.82
CA TYR A 150 8.65 8.19 -14.51
C TYR A 150 8.97 7.07 -13.51
N THR A 151 8.91 7.41 -12.22
CA THR A 151 9.18 6.46 -11.15
C THR A 151 7.96 5.58 -10.86
N ASP A 152 6.76 6.13 -10.93
CA ASP A 152 5.50 5.45 -10.66
C ASP A 152 4.35 6.14 -11.42
N SER A 153 3.12 5.73 -11.18
CA SER A 153 1.94 6.25 -11.87
C SER A 153 0.85 6.68 -10.90
N LEU A 154 0.25 7.84 -11.12
CA LEU A 154 -1.00 8.23 -10.50
C LEU A 154 -2.14 7.50 -11.20
N MET A 155 -2.97 6.79 -10.44
CA MET A 155 -4.19 6.17 -10.93
C MET A 155 -5.42 7.00 -10.54
N LEU A 156 -6.35 7.11 -11.46
CA LEU A 156 -7.66 7.70 -11.19
C LEU A 156 -8.67 6.61 -10.84
N ASP A 157 -9.75 6.97 -10.16
CA ASP A 157 -10.90 6.11 -9.96
C ASP A 157 -11.74 5.97 -11.23
N HIS A 158 -12.78 5.18 -11.17
CA HIS A 158 -13.70 4.95 -12.30
C HIS A 158 -14.47 6.22 -12.72
N GLU A 159 -14.63 7.20 -11.83
CA GLU A 159 -15.27 8.49 -12.09
C GLU A 159 -14.28 9.54 -12.63
N GLY A 160 -12.99 9.27 -12.59
CA GLY A 160 -11.92 10.17 -13.03
C GLY A 160 -11.36 11.06 -11.95
N ASN A 161 -11.68 10.83 -10.67
CA ASN A 161 -11.01 11.52 -9.57
C ASN A 161 -9.68 10.85 -9.24
N VAL A 162 -8.80 11.55 -8.56
CA VAL A 162 -7.55 11.02 -8.03
C VAL A 162 -7.86 9.89 -7.04
N ALA A 163 -7.20 8.74 -7.22
CA ALA A 163 -7.33 7.59 -6.33
C ALA A 163 -6.04 7.37 -5.53
N GLU A 164 -5.05 6.75 -6.11
CA GLU A 164 -3.79 6.39 -5.46
C GLU A 164 -2.67 6.21 -6.49
N ALA A 165 -1.43 5.94 -6.08
CA ALA A 165 -0.39 5.43 -6.98
C ALA A 165 -0.52 3.91 -7.14
N THR A 166 0.38 3.26 -7.92
CA THR A 166 0.23 1.84 -8.25
C THR A 166 0.30 0.90 -7.03
N GLY A 167 0.94 1.31 -5.95
CA GLY A 167 1.09 0.52 -4.72
C GLY A 167 1.10 1.34 -3.44
N ALA A 168 0.63 2.60 -3.47
CA ALA A 168 0.70 3.53 -2.35
C ALA A 168 -0.42 4.56 -2.43
N ASN A 169 -0.96 4.97 -1.28
CA ASN A 169 -1.94 6.06 -1.22
C ASN A 169 -1.26 7.41 -1.42
N ILE A 170 -2.02 8.42 -1.84
CA ILE A 170 -1.49 9.73 -2.18
C ILE A 170 -2.07 10.83 -1.29
N PHE A 171 -1.24 11.84 -1.01
CA PHE A 171 -1.56 13.00 -0.23
C PHE A 171 -1.07 14.26 -0.91
N PHE A 172 -1.81 15.34 -0.72
CA PHE A 172 -1.48 16.67 -1.22
C PHE A 172 -1.47 17.69 -0.08
N LYS A 173 -0.59 18.68 -0.17
CA LYS A 173 -0.55 19.83 0.74
C LYS A 173 -0.96 21.08 0.00
N ASP A 174 -1.90 21.82 0.57
CA ASP A 174 -2.31 23.10 0.02
C ASP A 174 -1.45 24.27 0.51
N LYS A 175 -1.78 25.49 0.06
CA LYS A 175 -1.08 26.73 0.43
C LYS A 175 -1.31 27.12 1.90
N ASN A 176 -2.39 26.66 2.51
CA ASN A 176 -2.74 26.94 3.90
C ASN A 176 -2.03 26.00 4.88
N GLY A 177 -1.32 24.98 4.37
CA GLY A 177 -0.66 23.96 5.17
C GLY A 177 -1.54 22.76 5.52
N GLU A 178 -2.76 22.72 5.02
CA GLU A 178 -3.68 21.60 5.21
C GLU A 178 -3.35 20.43 4.27
N ILE A 179 -3.64 19.21 4.70
CA ILE A 179 -3.39 18.00 3.95
C ILE A 179 -4.69 17.46 3.37
N HIS A 180 -4.65 17.04 2.13
CA HIS A 180 -5.78 16.44 1.42
C HIS A 180 -5.40 15.05 0.93
N THR A 181 -6.31 14.08 1.06
CA THR A 181 -6.13 12.72 0.54
C THR A 181 -7.47 12.18 0.02
N PRO A 182 -7.45 11.37 -1.05
CA PRO A 182 -8.68 10.77 -1.56
C PRO A 182 -9.37 9.88 -0.53
N ILE A 183 -10.72 9.83 -0.58
CA ILE A 183 -11.52 8.87 0.17
C ILE A 183 -11.27 7.48 -0.42
N PRO A 184 -10.92 6.45 0.39
CA PRO A 184 -10.66 5.11 -0.11
C PRO A 184 -11.97 4.35 -0.38
N ASP A 185 -12.68 4.70 -1.44
CA ASP A 185 -13.95 4.12 -1.87
C ASP A 185 -13.84 3.24 -3.13
N SER A 186 -12.65 3.19 -3.75
CA SER A 186 -12.31 2.38 -4.93
C SER A 186 -10.89 1.78 -4.88
N PHE A 187 -10.20 1.95 -3.77
CA PHE A 187 -8.83 1.49 -3.52
C PHE A 187 -8.61 1.22 -2.04
N LEU A 188 -7.51 0.56 -1.72
CA LEU A 188 -7.21 0.08 -0.37
C LEU A 188 -6.96 1.23 0.61
N ASP A 189 -7.65 1.25 1.76
CA ASP A 189 -7.33 2.15 2.88
C ASP A 189 -6.05 1.66 3.59
N GLY A 190 -4.92 2.27 3.23
CA GLY A 190 -3.60 1.83 3.66
C GLY A 190 -3.36 1.99 5.17
N ILE A 191 -2.73 1.00 5.80
CA ILE A 191 -2.32 1.07 7.21
C ILE A 191 -1.35 2.24 7.42
N THR A 192 -0.41 2.44 6.50
CA THR A 192 0.49 3.60 6.52
C THR A 192 -0.28 4.90 6.32
N ARG A 193 -1.28 4.95 5.43
CA ARG A 193 -2.16 6.11 5.24
C ARG A 193 -2.80 6.52 6.56
N ARG A 194 -3.48 5.59 7.25
CA ARG A 194 -4.12 5.87 8.56
C ARG A 194 -3.12 6.31 9.62
N THR A 195 -1.92 5.72 9.61
CA THR A 195 -0.84 6.09 10.53
C THR A 195 -0.40 7.53 10.31
N VAL A 196 -0.18 7.94 9.06
CA VAL A 196 0.26 9.30 8.72
C VAL A 196 -0.83 10.33 8.99
N ILE A 197 -2.11 10.00 8.77
CA ILE A 197 -3.24 10.84 9.20
C ILE A 197 -3.21 11.06 10.72
N GLY A 198 -2.96 10.01 11.50
CA GLY A 198 -2.79 10.10 12.96
C GLY A 198 -1.62 10.99 13.37
N ILE A 199 -0.47 10.85 12.72
CA ILE A 199 0.71 11.71 12.95
C ILE A 199 0.37 13.19 12.61
N ALA A 200 -0.25 13.45 11.47
CA ALA A 200 -0.63 14.81 11.06
C ALA A 200 -1.58 15.45 12.07
N LYS A 201 -2.60 14.72 12.51
CA LYS A 201 -3.54 15.17 13.53
C LYS A 201 -2.86 15.48 14.88
N SER A 202 -1.90 14.64 15.31
CA SER A 202 -1.13 14.88 16.55
C SER A 202 -0.26 16.13 16.49
N LYS A 203 0.06 16.60 15.29
CA LYS A 203 0.80 17.84 15.03
C LYS A 203 -0.12 19.03 14.74
N ASN A 204 -1.43 18.90 14.97
CA ASN A 204 -2.44 19.90 14.65
C ASN A 204 -2.50 20.29 13.16
N ILE A 205 -2.08 19.39 12.27
CA ILE A 205 -2.24 19.56 10.83
C ILE A 205 -3.62 19.02 10.46
N LYS A 206 -4.44 19.87 9.87
CA LYS A 206 -5.78 19.49 9.41
C LYS A 206 -5.69 18.59 8.19
N VAL A 207 -6.42 17.47 8.22
CA VAL A 207 -6.47 16.49 7.13
C VAL A 207 -7.89 16.38 6.60
N HIS A 208 -8.02 16.53 5.28
CA HIS A 208 -9.27 16.40 4.54
C HIS A 208 -9.26 15.11 3.74
N GLU A 209 -10.14 14.20 4.09
CA GLU A 209 -10.44 13.01 3.31
C GLU A 209 -11.60 13.35 2.36
N ARG A 210 -11.34 13.50 1.07
CA ARG A 210 -12.34 13.96 0.09
C ARG A 210 -12.03 13.49 -1.33
N LYS A 211 -13.00 13.55 -2.23
CA LYS A 211 -12.73 13.43 -3.67
C LYS A 211 -11.86 14.60 -4.15
N ILE A 212 -10.89 14.30 -4.99
CA ILE A 212 -9.96 15.27 -5.56
C ILE A 212 -10.01 15.14 -7.08
N ASN A 213 -10.39 16.22 -7.77
CA ASN A 213 -10.38 16.23 -9.21
C ASN A 213 -8.95 16.48 -9.74
N PRO A 214 -8.48 15.81 -10.80
CA PRO A 214 -7.17 16.09 -11.40
C PRO A 214 -6.91 17.55 -11.75
N SER A 215 -7.94 18.33 -12.10
CA SER A 215 -7.80 19.77 -12.34
C SER A 215 -7.37 20.59 -11.12
N GLU A 216 -7.50 20.03 -9.90
CA GLU A 216 -7.04 20.68 -8.66
C GLU A 216 -5.52 20.52 -8.43
N LEU A 217 -4.84 19.63 -9.15
CA LEU A 217 -3.42 19.31 -8.92
C LEU A 217 -2.52 20.55 -8.92
N SER A 218 -2.82 21.53 -9.79
CA SER A 218 -2.10 22.81 -9.87
C SER A 218 -2.29 23.72 -8.66
N SER A 219 -3.30 23.48 -7.81
CA SER A 219 -3.59 24.26 -6.61
C SER A 219 -2.77 23.83 -5.39
N PHE A 220 -2.23 22.60 -5.41
CA PHE A 220 -1.42 22.06 -4.33
C PHE A 220 0.05 22.45 -4.46
N VAL A 221 0.71 22.63 -3.33
CA VAL A 221 2.12 23.04 -3.26
C VAL A 221 3.07 21.89 -2.91
N GLY A 222 2.54 20.79 -2.36
CA GLY A 222 3.30 19.59 -2.01
C GLY A 222 2.51 18.33 -2.28
N CYS A 223 3.20 17.23 -2.50
CA CYS A 223 2.60 15.91 -2.74
C CYS A 223 3.50 14.82 -2.16
N PHE A 224 2.92 13.76 -1.62
CA PHE A 224 3.65 12.60 -1.13
C PHE A 224 2.81 11.32 -1.17
N LEU A 225 3.47 10.19 -1.22
CA LEU A 225 2.88 8.86 -1.15
C LEU A 225 3.04 8.25 0.25
N THR A 226 2.12 7.34 0.60
CA THR A 226 2.24 6.52 1.80
C THR A 226 1.95 5.04 1.49
N GLY A 227 2.80 4.16 1.99
CA GLY A 227 2.63 2.72 1.83
C GLY A 227 3.64 1.96 2.67
N THR A 228 3.39 0.69 2.93
CA THR A 228 4.32 -0.14 3.73
C THR A 228 5.72 -0.17 3.11
N ALA A 229 5.83 -0.36 1.80
CA ALA A 229 7.10 -0.34 1.08
C ALA A 229 7.60 1.10 0.83
N ALA A 230 6.70 1.98 0.40
CA ALA A 230 7.01 3.38 0.08
C ALA A 230 7.29 4.23 1.33
N GLU A 231 6.82 3.82 2.51
CA GLU A 231 6.86 4.61 3.73
C GLU A 231 6.15 5.97 3.53
N VAL A 232 6.82 7.09 3.77
CA VAL A 232 6.39 8.43 3.38
C VAL A 232 7.38 8.92 2.32
N THR A 233 6.96 8.99 1.07
CA THR A 233 7.83 9.35 -0.07
C THR A 233 7.32 10.60 -0.75
N PRO A 234 8.12 11.68 -0.82
CA PRO A 234 7.77 12.89 -1.55
C PRO A 234 7.57 12.63 -3.04
N VAL A 235 6.66 13.39 -3.64
CA VAL A 235 6.44 13.44 -5.09
C VAL A 235 6.83 14.83 -5.58
N SER A 236 7.73 14.91 -6.56
CA SER A 236 8.19 16.17 -7.15
C SER A 236 7.38 16.61 -8.37
N CYS A 237 6.78 15.67 -9.10
CA CYS A 237 5.84 16.02 -10.16
C CYS A 237 4.81 14.91 -10.44
N ILE A 238 3.66 15.31 -10.96
CA ILE A 238 2.66 14.44 -11.59
C ILE A 238 2.40 15.01 -12.98
N ALA A 239 2.83 14.29 -14.02
CA ALA A 239 2.84 14.80 -15.37
C ALA A 239 3.49 16.21 -15.44
N GLU A 240 2.74 17.25 -15.89
CA GLU A 240 3.20 18.63 -15.94
C GLU A 240 3.15 19.38 -14.60
N HIS A 241 2.44 18.85 -13.59
CA HIS A 241 2.25 19.51 -12.30
C HIS A 241 3.46 19.31 -11.39
N GLN A 242 4.07 20.41 -10.94
CA GLN A 242 5.26 20.40 -10.08
C GLN A 242 4.90 20.62 -8.61
N PHE A 243 5.56 19.88 -7.72
CA PHE A 243 5.38 19.97 -6.27
C PHE A 243 6.72 20.18 -5.57
N LYS A 244 6.68 20.91 -4.46
CA LYS A 244 7.88 21.12 -3.63
C LYS A 244 7.96 20.07 -2.54
N VAL A 245 9.15 19.52 -2.35
CA VAL A 245 9.47 18.76 -1.13
C VAL A 245 9.62 19.78 0.00
N CYS A 246 8.58 19.93 0.80
CA CYS A 246 8.51 20.95 1.84
C CYS A 246 8.72 20.36 3.24
N ASN A 247 9.06 21.24 4.20
CA ASN A 247 9.34 20.86 5.59
C ASN A 247 8.23 20.00 6.23
N THR A 248 6.96 20.27 5.91
CA THR A 248 5.84 19.46 6.43
C THR A 248 5.94 17.99 6.02
N ILE A 249 6.33 17.71 4.75
CA ILE A 249 6.47 16.33 4.25
C ILE A 249 7.68 15.67 4.92
N ILE A 250 8.79 16.40 5.06
CA ILE A 250 10.01 15.93 5.73
C ILE A 250 9.68 15.57 7.19
N ASP A 251 9.01 16.47 7.91
CA ASP A 251 8.64 16.29 9.31
C ASP A 251 7.65 15.12 9.53
N LEU A 252 6.69 14.92 8.62
CA LEU A 252 5.82 13.74 8.64
C LEU A 252 6.61 12.44 8.43
N ASN A 253 7.57 12.44 7.50
CA ASN A 253 8.44 11.29 7.27
C ASN A 253 9.32 10.99 8.50
N GLU A 254 9.98 11.98 9.07
CA GLU A 254 10.81 11.82 10.28
C GLU A 254 10.01 11.29 11.46
N SER A 255 8.79 11.82 11.64
CA SER A 255 7.86 11.35 12.68
C SER A 255 7.43 9.89 12.43
N TYR A 256 7.18 9.52 11.18
CA TYR A 256 6.89 8.15 10.80
C TYR A 256 8.10 7.23 11.08
N GLN A 257 9.30 7.60 10.66
CA GLN A 257 10.53 6.84 10.92
C GLN A 257 10.78 6.65 12.43
N THR A 258 10.55 7.69 13.22
CA THR A 258 10.64 7.60 14.69
C THR A 258 9.60 6.63 15.26
N LEU A 259 8.37 6.66 14.75
CA LEU A 259 7.29 5.81 15.23
C LEU A 259 7.55 4.32 14.96
N VAL A 260 7.99 3.97 13.72
CA VAL A 260 8.19 2.58 13.31
C VAL A 260 9.39 1.92 13.98
N ARG A 261 10.35 2.72 14.50
CA ARG A 261 11.55 2.25 15.21
C ARG A 261 11.43 2.32 16.74
N LYS A 262 10.29 2.80 17.27
CA LYS A 262 10.03 2.71 18.70
C LYS A 262 9.87 1.23 19.09
N LYS A 263 10.82 0.70 19.86
CA LYS A 263 10.63 -0.60 20.53
C LYS A 263 9.35 -0.55 21.34
N LYS A 264 8.42 -1.48 21.13
CA LYS A 264 7.32 -1.68 22.09
C LYS A 264 7.99 -1.90 23.45
N ALA A 265 7.63 -1.11 24.46
CA ALA A 265 8.00 -1.42 25.84
C ALA A 265 7.51 -2.85 26.13
N ALA A 266 8.43 -3.70 26.60
CA ALA A 266 8.18 -5.10 26.87
C ALA A 266 7.13 -5.27 27.97
#